data_33621f1328f9749bb5740b6c7eb21c4c
#
_entry.id   33621f1328f9749bb5740b6c7eb21c4c
#
_cell.length_a   1.000
_cell.length_b   1.000
_cell.length_c   1.000
_cell.angle_alpha   90.00
_cell.angle_beta   90.00
_cell.angle_gamma   90.00
#
_symmetry.space_group_name_H-M   'P 1'
#
loop_
_entity.id
_entity.type
_entity.pdbx_description
1 polymer ?
#
loop_
_entity_poly.entity_id
_entity_poly.type
_entity_poly.pdbx_seq_one_letter_code
_entity_poly.pdbx_strand_id
1 'polypeptide(L)'
;MAVSELPTPAGHKAQLWPLSIQAYRTLGELGLIPENTELLYGQVFQKMAKSPLHSALVRRLLRLLQSLLPHGCFLSSEQPITCADSEPEPDVAIIRGAEKDFWREHPTTAELIIEVSVTSHEYDRSKLRAYASAAVKEVWLVLAPERQIEVHRVPAGGQFTQFSLHGPGGELTSVALPELAIRLDSLFSAD
;
A
#
# COMPACT_ATOMS: atom_id res chain seq x y z
N MET A 1 -2.35 19.60 -9.27
CA MET A 1 -3.63 20.31 -9.42
C MET A 1 -4.40 20.11 -8.13
N ALA A 2 -4.79 21.20 -7.46
CA ALA A 2 -5.60 21.11 -6.27
C ALA A 2 -6.93 20.40 -6.62
N VAL A 3 -7.28 19.37 -5.85
CA VAL A 3 -8.63 18.80 -5.91
C VAL A 3 -9.55 19.94 -5.50
N SER A 4 -10.31 20.50 -6.48
CA SER A 4 -11.29 21.53 -6.16
C SER A 4 -12.32 20.88 -5.25
N GLU A 5 -12.47 21.42 -4.06
CA GLU A 5 -13.61 21.07 -3.21
C GLU A 5 -14.88 21.31 -4.05
N LEU A 6 -15.68 20.25 -4.22
CA LEU A 6 -16.95 20.37 -4.90
C LEU A 6 -17.80 21.39 -4.15
N PRO A 7 -18.40 22.38 -4.83
CA PRO A 7 -19.24 23.36 -4.16
C PRO A 7 -20.42 22.67 -3.49
N THR A 8 -20.48 22.72 -2.19
CA THR A 8 -21.64 22.23 -1.44
C THR A 8 -22.77 23.27 -1.60
N PRO A 9 -23.96 22.88 -2.05
CA PRO A 9 -25.10 23.81 -2.15
C PRO A 9 -25.37 24.44 -0.81
N ALA A 10 -25.46 25.78 -0.75
CA ALA A 10 -25.72 26.49 0.50
C ALA A 10 -27.02 26.01 1.13
N GLY A 11 -26.97 25.61 2.40
CA GLY A 11 -28.14 25.21 3.19
C GLY A 11 -28.50 23.72 3.20
N HIS A 12 -27.80 22.85 2.46
CA HIS A 12 -28.00 21.40 2.52
C HIS A 12 -26.74 20.77 3.15
N LYS A 13 -26.92 19.89 4.15
CA LYS A 13 -25.87 18.98 4.58
C LYS A 13 -25.75 17.86 3.54
N ALA A 14 -25.04 18.13 2.45
CA ALA A 14 -24.72 17.11 1.47
C ALA A 14 -23.85 16.06 2.17
N GLN A 15 -24.25 14.79 2.10
CA GLN A 15 -23.49 13.69 2.62
C GLN A 15 -22.88 12.93 1.45
N LEU A 16 -21.57 12.67 1.52
CA LEU A 16 -20.92 11.78 0.55
C LEU A 16 -21.54 10.39 0.66
N TRP A 17 -21.92 9.84 -0.48
CA TRP A 17 -22.36 8.44 -0.57
C TRP A 17 -21.16 7.57 -0.94
N PRO A 18 -20.60 6.77 -0.03
CA PRO A 18 -19.45 5.94 -0.32
C PRO A 18 -19.82 4.81 -1.26
N LEU A 19 -18.94 4.53 -2.24
CA LEU A 19 -19.05 3.34 -3.07
C LEU A 19 -18.69 2.10 -2.25
N SER A 20 -19.44 1.02 -2.45
CA SER A 20 -19.00 -0.30 -2.01
C SER A 20 -17.92 -0.83 -2.95
N ILE A 21 -17.08 -1.77 -2.47
CA ILE A 21 -16.09 -2.47 -3.30
C ILE A 21 -16.76 -3.10 -4.53
N GLN A 22 -17.93 -3.73 -4.34
CA GLN A 22 -18.67 -4.33 -5.45
C GLN A 22 -19.09 -3.29 -6.50
N ALA A 23 -19.57 -2.12 -6.07
CA ALA A 23 -19.92 -1.03 -7.00
C ALA A 23 -18.69 -0.51 -7.75
N TYR A 24 -17.57 -0.34 -7.05
CA TYR A 24 -16.30 0.06 -7.63
C TYR A 24 -15.82 -0.92 -8.72
N ARG A 25 -15.79 -2.22 -8.40
CA ARG A 25 -15.41 -3.27 -9.35
C ARG A 25 -16.34 -3.30 -10.57
N THR A 26 -17.65 -3.21 -10.36
CA THR A 26 -18.63 -3.17 -11.45
C THR A 26 -18.41 -1.95 -12.36
N LEU A 27 -18.11 -0.76 -11.80
CA LEU A 27 -17.79 0.42 -12.61
C LEU A 27 -16.52 0.22 -13.44
N GLY A 28 -15.50 -0.44 -12.89
CA GLY A 28 -14.28 -0.81 -13.60
C GLY A 28 -14.54 -1.79 -14.74
N GLU A 29 -15.26 -2.90 -14.47
CA GLU A 29 -15.63 -3.91 -15.45
C GLU A 29 -16.43 -3.33 -16.64
N LEU A 30 -17.27 -2.34 -16.36
CA LEU A 30 -18.05 -1.63 -17.37
C LEU A 30 -17.26 -0.51 -18.08
N GLY A 31 -16.01 -0.26 -17.70
CA GLY A 31 -15.17 0.81 -18.25
C GLY A 31 -15.69 2.23 -17.94
N LEU A 32 -16.45 2.38 -16.86
CA LEU A 32 -17.03 3.67 -16.43
C LEU A 32 -16.08 4.49 -15.55
N ILE A 33 -15.02 3.89 -15.07
CA ILE A 33 -13.91 4.55 -14.38
C ILE A 33 -12.58 4.11 -15.00
N PRO A 34 -11.53 4.94 -14.97
CA PRO A 34 -10.22 4.56 -15.50
C PRO A 34 -9.61 3.35 -14.75
N GLU A 35 -8.85 2.52 -15.48
CA GLU A 35 -8.15 1.35 -14.91
C GLU A 35 -7.10 1.74 -13.85
N ASN A 36 -6.48 2.92 -13.99
CA ASN A 36 -5.48 3.42 -13.05
C ASN A 36 -6.09 4.12 -11.83
N THR A 37 -7.08 3.49 -11.21
CA THR A 37 -7.73 3.99 -10.00
C THR A 37 -7.58 2.99 -8.85
N GLU A 38 -7.83 3.45 -7.63
CA GLU A 38 -8.00 2.62 -6.45
C GLU A 38 -9.13 3.17 -5.58
N LEU A 39 -9.77 2.31 -4.80
CA LEU A 39 -10.84 2.70 -3.88
C LEU A 39 -10.26 2.89 -2.49
N LEU A 40 -10.45 4.08 -1.89
CA LEU A 40 -10.11 4.33 -0.48
C LEU A 40 -11.32 4.95 0.22
N TYR A 41 -11.79 4.30 1.28
CA TYR A 41 -12.90 4.79 2.11
C TYR A 41 -14.17 5.09 1.31
N GLY A 42 -14.46 4.24 0.32
CA GLY A 42 -15.60 4.43 -0.59
C GLY A 42 -15.43 5.54 -1.62
N GLN A 43 -14.25 6.12 -1.77
CA GLN A 43 -13.94 7.15 -2.77
C GLN A 43 -12.95 6.61 -3.80
N VAL A 44 -13.17 6.94 -5.07
CA VAL A 44 -12.30 6.54 -6.18
C VAL A 44 -11.20 7.57 -6.37
N PHE A 45 -9.95 7.14 -6.30
CA PHE A 45 -8.78 7.96 -6.52
C PHE A 45 -8.05 7.51 -7.79
N GLN A 46 -7.64 8.45 -8.61
CA GLN A 46 -6.77 8.17 -9.73
C GLN A 46 -5.32 8.09 -9.24
N LYS A 47 -4.66 6.98 -9.56
CA LYS A 47 -3.25 6.77 -9.22
C LYS A 47 -2.34 7.69 -10.04
N MET A 48 -1.29 8.19 -9.43
CA MET A 48 -0.30 9.02 -10.11
C MET A 48 0.62 8.17 -11.00
N ALA A 49 1.12 8.78 -12.08
CA ALA A 49 2.13 8.16 -12.91
C ALA A 49 3.42 7.87 -12.12
N LYS A 50 3.94 6.67 -12.28
CA LYS A 50 5.17 6.23 -11.60
C LYS A 50 6.41 6.87 -12.21
N SER A 51 7.23 7.49 -11.38
CA SER A 51 8.53 8.02 -11.82
C SER A 51 9.53 6.89 -12.07
N PRO A 52 10.61 7.14 -12.86
CA PRO A 52 11.70 6.16 -13.03
C PRO A 52 12.32 5.72 -11.72
N LEU A 53 12.51 6.63 -10.75
CA LEU A 53 13.02 6.32 -9.42
C LEU A 53 12.10 5.38 -8.65
N HIS A 54 10.77 5.67 -8.62
CA HIS A 54 9.78 4.79 -8.02
C HIS A 54 9.89 3.38 -8.58
N SER A 55 9.83 3.25 -9.91
CA SER A 55 9.90 1.94 -10.58
C SER A 55 11.22 1.20 -10.34
N ALA A 56 12.34 1.92 -10.21
CA ALA A 56 13.64 1.33 -9.90
C ALA A 56 13.67 0.76 -8.48
N LEU A 57 13.13 1.50 -7.50
CA LEU A 57 13.06 1.06 -6.10
C LEU A 57 12.13 -0.13 -5.92
N VAL A 58 10.96 -0.13 -6.56
CA VAL A 58 10.02 -1.28 -6.52
C VAL A 58 10.71 -2.53 -7.08
N ARG A 59 11.34 -2.46 -8.26
CA ARG A 59 12.08 -3.61 -8.83
C ARG A 59 13.21 -4.08 -7.93
N ARG A 60 13.91 -3.18 -7.25
CA ARG A 60 14.98 -3.53 -6.30
C ARG A 60 14.41 -4.23 -5.07
N LEU A 61 13.34 -3.70 -4.49
CA LEU A 61 12.62 -4.33 -3.38
C LEU A 61 12.21 -5.76 -3.73
N LEU A 62 11.57 -5.96 -4.88
CA LEU A 62 11.15 -7.28 -5.33
C LEU A 62 12.35 -8.26 -5.40
N ARG A 63 13.50 -7.84 -5.95
CA ARG A 63 14.70 -8.70 -6.00
C ARG A 63 15.25 -9.04 -4.63
N LEU A 64 15.32 -8.04 -3.72
CA LEU A 64 15.82 -8.26 -2.35
C LEU A 64 14.89 -9.20 -1.58
N LEU A 65 13.58 -8.94 -1.63
CA LEU A 65 12.58 -9.69 -0.87
C LEU A 65 12.41 -11.12 -1.40
N GLN A 66 12.53 -11.34 -2.71
CA GLN A 66 12.41 -12.67 -3.31
C GLN A 66 13.41 -13.68 -2.73
N SER A 67 14.62 -13.24 -2.40
CA SER A 67 15.66 -14.12 -1.82
C SER A 67 15.46 -14.36 -0.31
N LEU A 68 14.62 -13.57 0.35
CA LEU A 68 14.36 -13.60 1.78
C LEU A 68 12.93 -14.09 2.11
N LEU A 69 12.17 -14.47 1.08
CA LEU A 69 10.76 -14.81 1.22
C LEU A 69 10.57 -16.08 2.05
N PRO A 70 9.86 -16.04 3.19
CA PRO A 70 9.61 -17.21 4.00
C PRO A 70 8.74 -18.25 3.29
N HIS A 71 8.89 -19.51 3.67
CA HIS A 71 8.02 -20.58 3.20
C HIS A 71 6.55 -20.29 3.53
N GLY A 72 5.66 -20.58 2.58
CA GLY A 72 4.22 -20.35 2.72
C GLY A 72 3.81 -18.88 2.61
N CYS A 73 4.67 -18.06 2.02
CA CYS A 73 4.36 -16.70 1.60
C CYS A 73 4.69 -16.50 0.13
N PHE A 74 4.06 -15.54 -0.52
CA PHE A 74 4.40 -15.10 -1.86
C PHE A 74 4.45 -13.57 -1.94
N LEU A 75 5.20 -13.05 -2.92
CA LEU A 75 5.26 -11.63 -3.25
C LEU A 75 4.13 -11.28 -4.23
N SER A 76 3.42 -10.21 -3.91
CA SER A 76 2.46 -9.55 -4.79
C SER A 76 2.94 -8.14 -5.08
N SER A 77 2.79 -7.65 -6.30
CA SER A 77 3.18 -6.29 -6.67
C SER A 77 2.06 -5.64 -7.46
N GLU A 78 1.67 -4.43 -7.02
CA GLU A 78 0.66 -3.63 -7.71
C GLU A 78 -0.68 -4.36 -7.89
N GLN A 79 -1.03 -5.19 -6.92
CA GLN A 79 -2.29 -5.94 -6.91
C GLN A 79 -3.13 -5.55 -5.70
N PRO A 80 -4.46 -5.54 -5.84
CA PRO A 80 -5.36 -5.10 -4.77
C PRO A 80 -5.27 -5.91 -3.48
N ILE A 81 -5.45 -5.23 -2.36
CA ILE A 81 -5.82 -5.82 -1.07
C ILE A 81 -7.24 -5.38 -0.75
N THR A 82 -8.15 -6.34 -0.63
CA THR A 82 -9.56 -6.06 -0.33
C THR A 82 -9.74 -5.78 1.16
N CYS A 83 -9.93 -4.53 1.53
CA CYS A 83 -10.25 -4.08 2.90
C CYS A 83 -11.77 -3.93 3.09
N ALA A 84 -12.23 -3.44 4.24
CA ALA A 84 -13.67 -3.33 4.53
C ALA A 84 -14.40 -2.33 3.60
N ASP A 85 -13.78 -1.17 3.33
CA ASP A 85 -14.33 -0.06 2.54
C ASP A 85 -13.34 0.51 1.53
N SER A 86 -12.27 -0.22 1.28
CA SER A 86 -11.14 0.21 0.47
C SER A 86 -10.55 -0.96 -0.29
N GLU A 87 -9.97 -0.68 -1.45
CA GLU A 87 -9.25 -1.66 -2.27
C GLU A 87 -7.96 -1.00 -2.82
N PRO A 88 -6.99 -0.72 -1.91
CA PRO A 88 -5.70 -0.17 -2.30
C PRO A 88 -4.85 -1.18 -3.04
N GLU A 89 -3.96 -0.69 -3.94
CA GLU A 89 -2.97 -1.49 -4.65
C GLU A 89 -1.57 -1.11 -4.16
N PRO A 90 -1.03 -1.81 -3.15
CA PRO A 90 0.32 -1.54 -2.65
C PRO A 90 1.40 -1.86 -3.70
N ASP A 91 2.49 -1.11 -3.68
CA ASP A 91 3.61 -1.36 -4.60
C ASP A 91 4.20 -2.76 -4.43
N VAL A 92 4.31 -3.24 -3.17
CA VAL A 92 4.72 -4.61 -2.84
C VAL A 92 3.94 -5.08 -1.61
N ALA A 93 3.47 -6.33 -1.66
CA ALA A 93 2.91 -7.02 -0.51
C ALA A 93 3.50 -8.41 -0.34
N ILE A 94 3.69 -8.86 0.89
CA ILE A 94 3.99 -10.25 1.22
C ILE A 94 2.74 -10.85 1.82
N ILE A 95 2.19 -11.83 1.13
CA ILE A 95 0.92 -12.48 1.44
C ILE A 95 1.20 -13.90 1.94
N ARG A 96 0.53 -14.30 3.01
CA ARG A 96 0.56 -15.69 3.49
C ARG A 96 -0.36 -16.56 2.67
N GLY A 97 0.15 -17.72 2.24
CA GLY A 97 -0.56 -18.68 1.39
C GLY A 97 0.19 -18.93 0.08
N ALA A 98 -0.47 -19.53 -0.86
CA ALA A 98 0.03 -19.73 -2.22
C ALA A 98 -0.77 -18.86 -3.20
N GLU A 99 -0.15 -18.39 -4.28
CA GLU A 99 -0.82 -17.55 -5.30
C GLU A 99 -2.14 -18.15 -5.80
N LYS A 100 -2.21 -19.48 -5.96
CA LYS A 100 -3.41 -20.18 -6.40
C LYS A 100 -4.62 -20.02 -5.47
N ASP A 101 -4.38 -19.72 -4.19
CA ASP A 101 -5.43 -19.52 -3.20
C ASP A 101 -6.22 -18.23 -3.48
N PHE A 102 -5.64 -17.32 -4.27
CA PHE A 102 -6.16 -16.00 -4.60
C PHE A 102 -6.56 -15.83 -6.08
N TRP A 103 -6.77 -16.92 -6.81
CA TRP A 103 -7.19 -16.84 -8.22
C TRP A 103 -8.63 -16.35 -8.43
N ARG A 104 -9.46 -16.36 -7.40
CA ARG A 104 -10.88 -15.95 -7.49
C ARG A 104 -11.15 -14.63 -6.78
N GLU A 105 -10.41 -14.34 -5.73
CA GLU A 105 -10.58 -13.15 -4.91
C GLU A 105 -9.22 -12.62 -4.47
N HIS A 106 -9.11 -11.31 -4.33
CA HIS A 106 -7.90 -10.68 -3.82
C HIS A 106 -7.69 -10.99 -2.33
N PRO A 107 -6.44 -10.97 -1.84
CA PRO A 107 -6.15 -11.08 -0.42
C PRO A 107 -6.86 -10.00 0.38
N THR A 108 -7.29 -10.34 1.60
CA THR A 108 -7.95 -9.39 2.52
C THR A 108 -7.01 -8.84 3.58
N THR A 109 -5.76 -9.31 3.64
CA THR A 109 -4.71 -8.89 4.57
C THR A 109 -3.33 -9.22 3.99
N ALA A 110 -2.27 -8.76 4.65
CA ALA A 110 -0.89 -9.08 4.32
C ALA A 110 -0.03 -9.22 5.59
N GLU A 111 1.09 -9.95 5.49
CA GLU A 111 2.12 -9.97 6.53
C GLU A 111 2.89 -8.65 6.54
N LEU A 112 3.25 -8.16 5.36
CA LEU A 112 3.97 -6.90 5.14
C LEU A 112 3.46 -6.23 3.87
N ILE A 113 3.22 -4.92 3.95
CA ILE A 113 3.00 -4.03 2.80
C ILE A 113 4.14 -3.04 2.72
N ILE A 114 4.58 -2.73 1.50
CA ILE A 114 5.58 -1.70 1.23
C ILE A 114 5.03 -0.76 0.16
N GLU A 115 4.99 0.53 0.48
CA GLU A 115 4.68 1.63 -0.44
C GLU A 115 5.95 2.42 -0.71
N VAL A 116 6.20 2.78 -1.96
CA VAL A 116 7.37 3.58 -2.38
C VAL A 116 6.92 4.99 -2.71
N SER A 117 7.23 5.92 -1.85
CA SER A 117 6.80 7.30 -1.93
C SER A 117 7.93 8.19 -2.44
N VAL A 118 7.72 8.84 -3.58
CA VAL A 118 8.65 9.83 -4.14
C VAL A 118 8.13 11.26 -3.93
N THR A 119 6.83 11.48 -4.18
CA THR A 119 6.15 12.77 -4.04
C THR A 119 4.76 12.65 -3.41
N SER A 120 4.37 11.44 -3.03
CA SER A 120 3.00 11.06 -2.63
C SER A 120 2.85 10.77 -1.13
N HIS A 121 3.78 11.24 -0.28
CA HIS A 121 3.89 10.86 1.14
C HIS A 121 2.55 10.93 1.89
N GLU A 122 1.80 12.03 1.75
CA GLU A 122 0.50 12.20 2.41
C GLU A 122 -0.56 11.21 1.89
N TYR A 123 -0.55 10.98 0.58
CA TYR A 123 -1.47 10.04 -0.03
C TYR A 123 -1.19 8.60 0.43
N ASP A 124 0.08 8.18 0.42
CA ASP A 124 0.47 6.84 0.86
C ASP A 124 0.20 6.64 2.36
N ARG A 125 0.45 7.68 3.19
CA ARG A 125 0.05 7.64 4.62
C ARG A 125 -1.47 7.54 4.80
N SER A 126 -2.27 8.09 3.90
CA SER A 126 -3.73 7.99 3.99
C SER A 126 -4.25 6.55 3.87
N LYS A 127 -3.49 5.63 3.25
CA LYS A 127 -3.82 4.21 3.12
C LYS A 127 -3.61 3.42 4.44
N LEU A 128 -2.80 3.92 5.37
CA LEU A 128 -2.44 3.22 6.61
C LEU A 128 -3.67 2.78 7.42
N ARG A 129 -4.73 3.59 7.48
CA ARG A 129 -5.96 3.22 8.18
C ARG A 129 -6.65 2.03 7.53
N ALA A 130 -6.69 1.96 6.20
CA ALA A 130 -7.26 0.83 5.47
C ALA A 130 -6.46 -0.45 5.77
N TYR A 131 -5.13 -0.38 5.69
CA TYR A 131 -4.25 -1.51 6.01
C TYR A 131 -4.37 -1.97 7.47
N ALA A 132 -4.41 -1.03 8.43
CA ALA A 132 -4.59 -1.38 9.84
C ALA A 132 -5.97 -2.03 10.10
N SER A 133 -7.03 -1.55 9.44
CA SER A 133 -8.38 -2.13 9.54
C SER A 133 -8.46 -3.53 8.91
N ALA A 134 -7.63 -3.80 7.91
CA ALA A 134 -7.46 -5.13 7.29
C ALA A 134 -6.52 -6.05 8.07
N ALA A 135 -6.08 -5.65 9.28
CA ALA A 135 -5.15 -6.38 10.13
C ALA A 135 -3.80 -6.71 9.45
N VAL A 136 -3.36 -5.88 8.50
CA VAL A 136 -2.00 -5.95 7.96
C VAL A 136 -1.01 -5.78 9.11
N LYS A 137 -0.07 -6.72 9.25
CA LYS A 137 0.76 -6.76 10.47
C LYS A 137 1.81 -5.66 10.52
N GLU A 138 2.36 -5.30 9.36
CA GLU A 138 3.44 -4.31 9.25
C GLU A 138 3.33 -3.57 7.91
N VAL A 139 3.58 -2.25 7.92
CA VAL A 139 3.67 -1.42 6.70
C VAL A 139 4.97 -0.65 6.71
N TRP A 140 5.71 -0.69 5.61
CA TRP A 140 6.89 0.10 5.35
C TRP A 140 6.56 1.17 4.30
N LEU A 141 6.75 2.44 4.67
CA LEU A 141 6.65 3.57 3.76
C LEU A 141 8.06 4.03 3.38
N VAL A 142 8.49 3.71 2.18
CA VAL A 142 9.83 4.07 1.67
C VAL A 142 9.80 5.50 1.18
N LEU A 143 10.35 6.43 1.96
CA LEU A 143 10.49 7.84 1.62
C LEU A 143 11.74 8.00 0.75
N ALA A 144 11.58 7.91 -0.57
CA ALA A 144 12.69 7.80 -1.50
C ALA A 144 13.63 9.01 -1.51
N PRO A 145 13.14 10.28 -1.48
CA PRO A 145 14.00 11.46 -1.44
C PRO A 145 14.85 11.53 -0.18
N GLU A 146 14.29 11.15 0.96
CA GLU A 146 14.91 11.17 2.27
C GLU A 146 15.82 9.95 2.51
N ARG A 147 15.71 8.91 1.68
CA ARG A 147 16.36 7.63 1.85
C ARG A 147 16.06 7.01 3.22
N GLN A 148 14.81 7.12 3.64
CA GLN A 148 14.31 6.65 4.93
C GLN A 148 13.13 5.70 4.73
N ILE A 149 12.82 4.91 5.76
CA ILE A 149 11.65 4.04 5.81
C ILE A 149 10.90 4.32 7.11
N GLU A 150 9.62 4.73 6.96
CA GLU A 150 8.67 4.71 8.07
C GLU A 150 8.15 3.29 8.25
N VAL A 151 8.18 2.80 9.46
CA VAL A 151 7.69 1.46 9.81
C VAL A 151 6.53 1.59 10.77
N HIS A 152 5.38 1.07 10.36
CA HIS A 152 4.14 1.07 11.11
C HIS A 152 3.78 -0.37 11.48
N ARG A 153 3.51 -0.63 12.78
CA ARG A 153 3.30 -1.97 13.36
C ARG A 153 2.15 -1.98 14.34
N VAL A 154 1.73 -3.20 14.69
CA VAL A 154 0.71 -3.48 15.71
C VAL A 154 -0.60 -2.78 15.40
N PRO A 155 -1.36 -3.28 14.38
CA PRO A 155 -2.66 -2.74 14.05
C PRO A 155 -3.66 -2.95 15.20
N ALA A 156 -4.33 -1.88 15.61
CA ALA A 156 -5.37 -1.92 16.63
C ALA A 156 -6.37 -0.77 16.39
N GLY A 157 -7.67 -1.08 16.40
CA GLY A 157 -8.72 -0.07 16.22
C GLY A 157 -8.63 0.73 14.91
N GLY A 158 -8.14 0.10 13.84
CA GLY A 158 -7.96 0.76 12.54
C GLY A 158 -6.75 1.70 12.46
N GLN A 159 -5.79 1.57 13.36
CA GLN A 159 -4.56 2.36 13.37
C GLN A 159 -3.37 1.47 13.71
N PHE A 160 -2.17 1.85 13.28
CA PHE A 160 -0.93 1.26 13.78
C PHE A 160 -0.50 1.97 15.06
N THR A 161 -0.23 1.21 16.13
CA THR A 161 0.08 1.76 17.45
C THR A 161 1.57 1.94 17.69
N GLN A 162 2.42 1.36 16.82
CA GLN A 162 3.87 1.50 16.88
C GLN A 162 4.39 2.11 15.58
N PHE A 163 5.31 3.03 15.74
CA PHE A 163 5.98 3.74 14.65
C PHE A 163 7.48 3.82 14.91
N SER A 164 8.27 3.63 13.87
CA SER A 164 9.70 3.92 13.89
C SER A 164 10.19 4.42 12.53
N LEU A 165 11.25 5.24 12.52
CA LEU A 165 11.89 5.77 11.33
C LEU A 165 13.31 5.21 11.22
N HIS A 166 13.64 4.67 10.06
CA HIS A 166 14.94 4.07 9.78
C HIS A 166 15.62 4.80 8.63
N GLY A 167 16.90 5.15 8.80
CA GLY A 167 17.72 5.86 7.82
C GLY A 167 18.88 5.03 7.27
N PRO A 168 19.71 5.62 6.40
CA PRO A 168 20.88 4.97 5.79
C PRO A 168 21.84 4.36 6.84
N GLY A 169 22.58 3.32 6.43
CA GLY A 169 23.55 2.62 7.28
C GLY A 169 22.93 1.57 8.22
N GLY A 170 21.59 1.54 8.33
CA GLY A 170 20.88 0.59 9.17
C GLY A 170 20.47 -0.70 8.45
N GLU A 171 20.12 -1.70 9.26
CA GLU A 171 19.40 -2.89 8.83
C GLU A 171 17.98 -2.82 9.37
N LEU A 172 17.00 -3.13 8.53
CA LEU A 172 15.59 -3.19 8.90
C LEU A 172 15.13 -4.64 8.85
N THR A 173 14.73 -5.16 10.00
CA THR A 173 14.13 -6.50 10.13
C THR A 173 12.61 -6.36 10.31
N SER A 174 11.85 -7.12 9.55
CA SER A 174 10.40 -7.21 9.75
C SER A 174 10.10 -7.98 11.03
N VAL A 175 9.19 -7.44 11.84
CA VAL A 175 8.68 -8.15 13.02
C VAL A 175 7.67 -9.22 12.62
N ALA A 176 6.91 -8.96 11.57
CA ALA A 176 5.94 -9.94 11.05
C ALA A 176 6.63 -11.15 10.38
N LEU A 177 7.82 -10.95 9.82
CA LEU A 177 8.62 -11.93 9.08
C LEU A 177 10.09 -11.80 9.51
N PRO A 178 10.51 -12.41 10.62
CA PRO A 178 11.84 -12.20 11.20
C PRO A 178 13.03 -12.62 10.31
N GLU A 179 12.78 -13.51 9.35
CA GLU A 179 13.79 -13.91 8.35
C GLU A 179 14.07 -12.80 7.32
N LEU A 180 13.17 -11.82 7.23
CA LEU A 180 13.26 -10.73 6.29
C LEU A 180 13.99 -9.56 6.92
N ALA A 181 15.28 -9.45 6.61
CA ALA A 181 16.14 -8.34 7.00
C ALA A 181 16.77 -7.72 5.76
N ILE A 182 16.64 -6.41 5.60
CA ILE A 182 17.24 -5.67 4.48
C ILE A 182 18.16 -4.57 4.99
N ARG A 183 19.31 -4.42 4.34
CA ARG A 183 20.16 -3.25 4.56
C ARG A 183 19.63 -2.09 3.74
N LEU A 184 19.41 -0.94 4.39
CA LEU A 184 18.87 0.24 3.72
C LEU A 184 19.80 0.76 2.62
N ASP A 185 21.12 0.65 2.83
CA ASP A 185 22.09 1.01 1.78
C ASP A 185 21.90 0.19 0.50
N SER A 186 21.58 -1.10 0.64
CA SER A 186 21.31 -1.96 -0.52
C SER A 186 20.02 -1.56 -1.27
N LEU A 187 19.08 -0.92 -0.59
CA LEU A 187 17.89 -0.41 -1.25
C LEU A 187 18.16 0.89 -2.00
N PHE A 188 18.93 1.79 -1.41
CA PHE A 188 19.11 3.15 -1.91
C PHE A 188 20.42 3.38 -2.71
N SER A 189 21.30 2.38 -2.87
CA SER A 189 22.48 2.51 -3.73
C SER A 189 22.10 2.65 -5.21
N ALA A 190 22.90 3.36 -5.98
CA ALA A 190 22.66 3.54 -7.42
C ALA A 190 23.26 2.43 -8.30
N ASP A 191 23.87 1.41 -7.70
CA ASP A 191 24.58 0.32 -8.36
C ASP A 191 23.66 -0.81 -8.84
#